data_a132e35d417d430d6df3d6062bffd7e6
#
_entry.id   a132e35d417d430d6df3d6062bffd7e6
#
_cell.length_a   1.000
_cell.length_b   1.000
_cell.length_c   1.000
_cell.angle_alpha   90.00
_cell.angle_beta   90.00
_cell.angle_gamma   90.00
#
_symmetry.space_group_name_H-M   'P 1'
#
loop_
_entity.id
_entity.type
_entity.pdbx_description
1 polymer ?
#
loop_
_entity_poly.entity_id
_entity_poly.type
_entity_poly.pdbx_seq_one_letter_code
_entity_poly.pdbx_strand_id
1 'polypeptide(L)'
;MTKPVMVRHSRACWPATFAAKPEPKIDTKAARKLTYGLFMLSTKDGKDNGCIVNSAIQAASDPLRLSVCVQMGNYTREIIEKTGIFNVSVLTEDVSFDTVKRFGMQSGRDTDKFEGFKAVERSQNGLYYLTEQANAMFSCKVTEKLDLGSHMMFVGEVTEAKVLGKDKSCSYDHYQNNIKKKF
;
A
#
# COMPACT_ATOMS: atom_id res chain seq x y z
N MET A 1 -10.01 -44.81 19.07
CA MET A 1 -11.26 -44.20 18.57
C MET A 1 -11.57 -42.99 19.46
N THR A 2 -11.13 -41.81 19.06
CA THR A 2 -11.32 -40.56 19.79
C THR A 2 -12.57 -39.86 19.26
N LYS A 3 -13.54 -39.59 20.14
CA LYS A 3 -14.79 -38.89 19.79
C LYS A 3 -14.52 -37.39 19.54
N PRO A 4 -15.17 -36.75 18.54
CA PRO A 4 -15.01 -35.31 18.32
C PRO A 4 -15.70 -34.54 19.43
N VAL A 5 -15.00 -33.51 19.95
CA VAL A 5 -15.53 -32.53 20.89
C VAL A 5 -16.44 -31.57 20.14
N MET A 6 -17.72 -31.60 20.47
CA MET A 6 -18.73 -30.71 19.90
C MET A 6 -18.67 -29.36 20.65
N VAL A 7 -18.10 -28.33 20.02
CA VAL A 7 -18.14 -26.95 20.54
C VAL A 7 -19.56 -26.41 20.36
N ARG A 8 -20.30 -26.30 21.44
CA ARG A 8 -21.61 -25.64 21.44
C ARG A 8 -21.41 -24.13 21.38
N HIS A 9 -21.71 -23.50 20.25
CA HIS A 9 -21.86 -22.06 20.18
C HIS A 9 -23.13 -21.66 20.93
N SER A 10 -22.98 -21.06 22.11
CA SER A 10 -24.08 -20.41 22.83
C SER A 10 -24.52 -19.19 22.02
N ARG A 11 -25.67 -19.27 21.38
CA ARG A 11 -26.37 -18.09 20.84
C ARG A 11 -26.75 -17.22 22.04
N ALA A 12 -26.08 -16.09 22.20
CA ALA A 12 -26.51 -15.06 23.14
C ALA A 12 -27.91 -14.60 22.72
N CYS A 13 -28.90 -14.92 23.57
CA CYS A 13 -30.28 -14.48 23.37
C CYS A 13 -30.37 -12.99 23.72
N TRP A 14 -30.30 -12.11 22.72
CA TRP A 14 -30.58 -10.68 22.90
C TRP A 14 -32.09 -10.49 23.04
N PRO A 15 -32.58 -9.71 24.03
CA PRO A 15 -34.00 -9.48 24.17
C PRO A 15 -34.57 -8.74 22.95
N ALA A 16 -35.63 -9.29 22.37
CA ALA A 16 -36.31 -8.88 21.15
C ALA A 16 -37.21 -7.66 21.28
N THR A 17 -36.74 -6.57 21.94
CA THR A 17 -37.55 -5.34 22.09
C THR A 17 -36.70 -4.07 22.08
N PHE A 18 -35.82 -3.94 21.08
CA PHE A 18 -35.39 -2.62 20.67
C PHE A 18 -35.98 -2.34 19.30
N ALA A 19 -36.85 -1.31 19.22
CA ALA A 19 -37.26 -0.73 17.95
C ALA A 19 -35.98 -0.53 17.12
N ALA A 20 -35.93 -1.09 15.89
CA ALA A 20 -34.78 -1.02 15.03
C ALA A 20 -34.37 0.45 14.90
N LYS A 21 -33.24 0.81 15.52
CA LYS A 21 -32.66 2.13 15.29
C LYS A 21 -32.33 2.19 13.80
N PRO A 22 -32.64 3.32 13.12
CA PRO A 22 -32.27 3.48 11.73
C PRO A 22 -30.76 3.19 11.60
N GLU A 23 -30.36 2.44 10.56
CA GLU A 23 -28.98 2.12 10.26
C GLU A 23 -28.14 3.40 10.26
N PRO A 24 -26.99 3.43 10.96
CA PRO A 24 -26.17 4.64 11.02
C PRO A 24 -25.70 5.00 9.61
N LYS A 25 -25.93 6.25 9.23
CA LYS A 25 -25.50 6.76 7.94
C LYS A 25 -23.97 6.91 7.91
N ILE A 26 -23.30 6.19 7.02
CA ILE A 26 -21.84 6.26 6.88
C ILE A 26 -21.47 7.51 6.07
N ASP A 27 -20.78 8.47 6.70
CA ASP A 27 -20.13 9.57 5.99
C ASP A 27 -18.73 9.14 5.56
N THR A 28 -18.58 8.77 4.29
CA THR A 28 -17.30 8.33 3.72
C THR A 28 -16.22 9.42 3.74
N LYS A 29 -16.57 10.71 3.93
CA LYS A 29 -15.60 11.80 4.08
C LYS A 29 -14.81 11.68 5.38
N ALA A 30 -15.32 10.96 6.38
CA ALA A 30 -14.61 10.69 7.62
C ALA A 30 -13.26 10.00 7.38
N ALA A 31 -13.17 9.11 6.39
CA ALA A 31 -11.92 8.43 6.01
C ALA A 31 -10.80 9.41 5.58
N ARG A 32 -11.17 10.61 5.09
CA ARG A 32 -10.19 11.65 4.73
C ARG A 32 -9.53 12.32 5.94
N LYS A 33 -10.01 12.06 7.14
CA LYS A 33 -9.42 12.55 8.38
C LYS A 33 -8.32 11.63 8.93
N LEU A 34 -8.21 10.42 8.38
CA LEU A 34 -7.09 9.54 8.69
C LEU A 34 -5.79 10.13 8.11
N THR A 35 -4.71 10.03 8.88
CA THR A 35 -3.39 10.45 8.41
C THR A 35 -2.77 9.36 7.55
N TYR A 36 -2.50 9.69 6.30
CA TYR A 36 -1.83 8.82 5.35
C TYR A 36 -0.50 9.42 4.90
N GLY A 37 0.49 8.58 4.63
CA GLY A 37 1.66 8.95 3.88
C GLY A 37 1.42 8.95 2.36
N LEU A 38 2.49 9.13 1.60
CA LEU A 38 2.52 8.91 0.15
C LEU A 38 3.72 8.04 -0.19
N PHE A 39 3.49 6.98 -0.95
CA PHE A 39 4.49 5.94 -1.20
C PHE A 39 4.48 5.53 -2.66
N MET A 40 5.66 5.17 -3.18
CA MET A 40 5.77 4.47 -4.46
C MET A 40 6.06 3.00 -4.19
N LEU A 41 5.18 2.13 -4.65
CA LEU A 41 5.42 0.68 -4.69
C LEU A 41 6.07 0.32 -6.02
N SER A 42 7.05 -0.57 -5.98
CA SER A 42 7.61 -1.19 -7.17
C SER A 42 7.57 -2.71 -7.07
N THR A 43 7.47 -3.35 -8.21
CA THR A 43 7.49 -4.80 -8.40
C THR A 43 7.91 -5.13 -9.84
N LYS A 44 8.09 -6.42 -10.16
CA LYS A 44 8.55 -6.85 -11.48
C LYS A 44 8.02 -8.24 -11.84
N ASP A 45 7.53 -8.38 -13.07
CA ASP A 45 7.25 -9.67 -13.73
C ASP A 45 7.66 -9.52 -15.19
N GLY A 46 8.90 -9.93 -15.51
CA GLY A 46 9.54 -9.62 -16.79
C GLY A 46 9.88 -8.13 -16.92
N LYS A 47 8.88 -7.25 -16.89
CA LYS A 47 8.96 -5.79 -16.94
C LYS A 47 8.81 -5.17 -15.56
N ASP A 48 9.61 -4.13 -15.27
CA ASP A 48 9.46 -3.35 -14.04
C ASP A 48 8.15 -2.55 -14.04
N ASN A 49 7.49 -2.50 -12.89
CA ASN A 49 6.26 -1.74 -12.72
C ASN A 49 6.17 -1.12 -11.32
N GLY A 50 5.38 -0.09 -11.19
CA GLY A 50 5.13 0.56 -9.90
C GLY A 50 3.83 1.36 -9.88
N CYS A 51 3.37 1.71 -8.68
CA CYS A 51 2.22 2.57 -8.49
C CYS A 51 2.37 3.43 -7.25
N ILE A 52 1.59 4.51 -7.17
CA ILE A 52 1.48 5.34 -5.97
C ILE A 52 0.35 4.78 -5.09
N VAL A 53 0.64 4.68 -3.79
CA VAL A 53 -0.34 4.35 -2.76
C VAL A 53 -0.22 5.31 -1.57
N ASN A 54 -1.27 5.43 -0.78
CA ASN A 54 -1.28 6.20 0.47
C ASN A 54 -1.42 5.32 1.73
N SER A 55 -1.54 4.01 1.56
CA SER A 55 -1.90 3.05 2.60
C SER A 55 -0.79 2.05 2.89
N ALA A 56 0.44 2.54 3.11
CA ALA A 56 1.52 1.74 3.65
C ALA A 56 1.73 2.08 5.13
N ILE A 57 1.75 1.07 5.99
CA ILE A 57 2.02 1.23 7.43
C ILE A 57 2.87 0.08 7.96
N GLN A 58 3.58 0.33 9.05
CA GLN A 58 4.22 -0.72 9.84
C GLN A 58 3.15 -1.57 10.52
N ALA A 59 3.11 -2.87 10.21
CA ALA A 59 2.15 -3.81 10.76
C ALA A 59 2.69 -4.58 11.97
N ALA A 60 4.01 -4.82 12.03
CA ALA A 60 4.69 -5.48 13.14
C ALA A 60 6.13 -5.00 13.24
N SER A 61 6.76 -5.17 14.42
CA SER A 61 8.14 -4.74 14.67
C SER A 61 9.14 -5.91 14.78
N ASP A 62 8.66 -7.10 15.14
CA ASP A 62 9.49 -8.30 15.26
C ASP A 62 8.69 -9.55 14.82
N PRO A 63 8.97 -10.12 13.63
CA PRO A 63 9.77 -9.50 12.58
C PRO A 63 9.14 -8.20 12.03
N LEU A 64 9.97 -7.31 11.50
CA LEU A 64 9.49 -6.07 10.89
C LEU A 64 8.61 -6.40 9.68
N ARG A 65 7.35 -5.94 9.70
CA ARG A 65 6.39 -6.13 8.62
C ARG A 65 5.71 -4.83 8.25
N LEU A 66 5.47 -4.66 6.96
CA LEU A 66 4.65 -3.58 6.42
C LEU A 66 3.36 -4.17 5.85
N SER A 67 2.26 -3.44 5.98
CA SER A 67 1.05 -3.68 5.19
C SER A 67 0.89 -2.59 4.13
N VAL A 68 0.43 -2.98 2.95
CA VAL A 68 0.08 -2.06 1.86
C VAL A 68 -1.26 -2.48 1.26
N CYS A 69 -2.13 -1.51 0.94
CA CYS A 69 -3.37 -1.78 0.22
C CYS A 69 -3.25 -1.27 -1.21
N VAL A 70 -3.54 -2.14 -2.17
CA VAL A 70 -3.49 -1.84 -3.60
C VAL A 70 -4.86 -2.11 -4.22
N GLN A 71 -5.35 -1.16 -5.02
CA GLN A 71 -6.66 -1.24 -5.66
C GLN A 71 -6.78 -2.48 -6.55
N MET A 72 -7.93 -3.17 -6.54
CA MET A 72 -8.12 -4.45 -7.24
C MET A 72 -7.83 -4.37 -8.74
N GLY A 73 -8.19 -3.26 -9.41
CA GLY A 73 -7.91 -3.05 -10.83
C GLY A 73 -6.47 -2.63 -11.16
N ASN A 74 -5.59 -2.45 -10.16
CA ASN A 74 -4.25 -1.97 -10.39
C ASN A 74 -3.32 -3.11 -10.87
N TYR A 75 -2.60 -2.90 -11.98
CA TYR A 75 -1.69 -3.89 -12.54
C TYR A 75 -0.53 -4.26 -11.57
N THR A 76 -0.06 -3.30 -10.78
CA THR A 76 0.96 -3.57 -9.74
C THR A 76 0.45 -4.61 -8.74
N ARG A 77 -0.85 -4.58 -8.38
CA ARG A 77 -1.47 -5.58 -7.49
C ARG A 77 -1.33 -6.99 -8.06
N GLU A 78 -1.63 -7.19 -9.37
CA GLU A 78 -1.55 -8.49 -10.01
C GLU A 78 -0.12 -9.04 -10.01
N ILE A 79 0.87 -8.16 -10.27
CA ILE A 79 2.28 -8.56 -10.25
C ILE A 79 2.72 -8.93 -8.83
N ILE A 80 2.38 -8.13 -7.81
CA ILE A 80 2.72 -8.47 -6.41
C ILE A 80 2.08 -9.80 -6.01
N GLU A 81 0.83 -10.03 -6.40
CA GLU A 81 0.13 -11.29 -6.11
C GLU A 81 0.81 -12.50 -6.74
N LYS A 82 1.33 -12.34 -7.96
CA LYS A 82 2.03 -13.39 -8.71
C LYS A 82 3.45 -13.64 -8.19
N THR A 83 4.19 -12.58 -7.89
CA THR A 83 5.64 -12.66 -7.60
C THR A 83 5.96 -12.75 -6.12
N GLY A 84 5.05 -12.31 -5.26
CA GLY A 84 5.21 -12.30 -3.82
C GLY A 84 6.23 -11.30 -3.28
N ILE A 85 6.68 -10.33 -4.09
CA ILE A 85 7.68 -9.32 -3.68
C ILE A 85 7.28 -7.91 -4.12
N PHE A 86 7.63 -6.93 -3.29
CA PHE A 86 7.48 -5.51 -3.61
C PHE A 86 8.49 -4.67 -2.82
N ASN A 87 8.78 -3.48 -3.35
CA ASN A 87 9.48 -2.44 -2.60
C ASN A 87 8.52 -1.29 -2.28
N VAL A 88 8.83 -0.58 -1.21
CA VAL A 88 8.17 0.68 -0.81
C VAL A 88 9.21 1.78 -0.77
N SER A 89 9.03 2.86 -1.52
CA SER A 89 9.78 4.11 -1.35
C SER A 89 8.88 5.12 -0.64
N VAL A 90 9.35 5.65 0.49
CA VAL A 90 8.64 6.67 1.27
C VAL A 90 8.91 8.02 0.63
N LEU A 91 7.91 8.62 0.00
CA LEU A 91 8.07 9.88 -0.73
C LEU A 91 8.24 11.07 0.22
N THR A 92 9.00 12.07 -0.21
CA THR A 92 9.26 13.32 0.51
C THR A 92 8.35 14.46 0.04
N GLU A 93 8.24 15.54 0.81
CA GLU A 93 7.36 16.68 0.49
C GLU A 93 7.78 17.42 -0.80
N ASP A 94 9.01 17.23 -1.28
CA ASP A 94 9.53 17.76 -2.55
C ASP A 94 9.23 16.88 -3.76
N VAL A 95 8.48 15.77 -3.57
CA VAL A 95 8.10 14.91 -4.70
C VAL A 95 7.36 15.70 -5.77
N SER A 96 7.83 15.58 -7.02
CA SER A 96 7.24 16.30 -8.14
C SER A 96 5.88 15.69 -8.53
N PHE A 97 4.98 16.57 -9.03
CA PHE A 97 3.71 16.07 -9.58
C PHE A 97 3.95 15.12 -10.77
N ASP A 98 5.01 15.31 -11.54
CA ASP A 98 5.32 14.47 -12.69
C ASP A 98 5.71 13.04 -12.26
N THR A 99 6.45 12.88 -11.15
CA THR A 99 6.73 11.57 -10.55
C THR A 99 5.43 10.89 -10.10
N VAL A 100 4.55 11.62 -9.40
CA VAL A 100 3.26 11.07 -8.96
C VAL A 100 2.36 10.73 -10.16
N LYS A 101 2.32 11.58 -11.19
CA LYS A 101 1.58 11.33 -12.44
C LYS A 101 2.07 10.07 -13.15
N ARG A 102 3.39 9.93 -13.29
CA ARG A 102 4.02 8.78 -13.95
C ARG A 102 3.64 7.46 -13.30
N PHE A 103 3.75 7.36 -11.99
CA PHE A 103 3.51 6.11 -11.28
C PHE A 103 2.04 5.92 -10.83
N GLY A 104 1.29 7.00 -10.62
CA GLY A 104 -0.06 6.95 -10.06
C GLY A 104 -1.21 7.10 -11.06
N MET A 105 -0.97 7.73 -12.24
CA MET A 105 -2.04 8.07 -13.18
C MET A 105 -1.92 7.34 -14.53
N GLN A 106 -0.97 6.44 -14.67
CA GLN A 106 -0.75 5.63 -15.87
C GLN A 106 -0.85 4.15 -15.52
N SER A 107 -1.27 3.32 -16.49
CA SER A 107 -1.24 1.87 -16.35
C SER A 107 0.12 1.33 -16.83
N GLY A 108 0.74 0.45 -16.03
CA GLY A 108 1.94 -0.28 -16.45
C GLY A 108 1.66 -1.34 -17.53
N ARG A 109 0.39 -1.59 -17.86
CA ARG A 109 0.02 -2.44 -19.01
C ARG A 109 0.37 -1.77 -20.32
N ASP A 110 0.12 -0.45 -20.39
CA ASP A 110 0.21 0.32 -21.63
C ASP A 110 1.51 1.11 -21.73
N THR A 111 2.17 1.38 -20.59
CA THR A 111 3.34 2.26 -20.52
C THR A 111 4.45 1.63 -19.69
N ASP A 112 5.70 1.77 -20.15
CA ASP A 112 6.86 1.52 -19.30
C ASP A 112 7.11 2.73 -18.40
N LYS A 113 6.73 2.59 -17.13
CA LYS A 113 6.84 3.69 -16.17
C LYS A 113 8.28 3.98 -15.74
N PHE A 114 9.21 3.04 -15.97
CA PHE A 114 10.63 3.20 -15.64
C PHE A 114 11.48 3.59 -16.83
N GLU A 115 10.95 3.53 -18.06
CA GLU A 115 11.68 3.96 -19.24
C GLU A 115 12.16 5.42 -19.12
N GLY A 116 13.48 5.62 -19.24
CA GLY A 116 14.11 6.94 -19.11
C GLY A 116 14.06 7.56 -17.71
N PHE A 117 13.51 6.89 -16.70
CA PHE A 117 13.49 7.37 -15.33
C PHE A 117 14.80 6.98 -14.62
N LYS A 118 15.64 7.97 -14.30
CA LYS A 118 17.01 7.76 -13.83
C LYS A 118 17.17 7.72 -12.31
N ALA A 119 16.24 8.33 -11.56
CA ALA A 119 16.31 8.45 -10.10
C ALA A 119 15.90 7.15 -9.38
N VAL A 120 16.51 6.03 -9.79
CA VAL A 120 16.23 4.69 -9.24
C VAL A 120 17.50 3.85 -9.15
N GLU A 121 17.52 2.98 -8.16
CA GLU A 121 18.48 1.89 -8.01
C GLU A 121 17.76 0.58 -7.71
N ARG A 122 18.48 -0.54 -7.81
CA ARG A 122 17.94 -1.85 -7.45
C ARG A 122 18.34 -2.22 -6.03
N SER A 123 17.37 -2.72 -5.29
CA SER A 123 17.56 -3.36 -4.00
C SER A 123 18.01 -4.82 -4.16
N GLN A 124 18.30 -5.49 -3.05
CA GLN A 124 18.78 -6.89 -3.07
C GLN A 124 17.79 -7.86 -3.71
N ASN A 125 16.47 -7.60 -3.64
CA ASN A 125 15.45 -8.42 -4.30
C ASN A 125 15.33 -8.14 -5.83
N GLY A 126 16.17 -7.25 -6.37
CA GLY A 126 16.22 -6.90 -7.79
C GLY A 126 15.16 -5.90 -8.26
N LEU A 127 14.30 -5.39 -7.36
CA LEU A 127 13.29 -4.39 -7.67
C LEU A 127 13.87 -2.97 -7.56
N TYR A 128 13.32 -2.02 -8.32
CA TYR A 128 13.69 -0.62 -8.21
C TYR A 128 13.17 0.01 -6.91
N TYR A 129 13.91 0.98 -6.40
CA TYR A 129 13.45 1.96 -5.43
C TYR A 129 13.91 3.36 -5.87
N LEU A 130 13.25 4.40 -5.39
CA LEU A 130 13.62 5.79 -5.69
C LEU A 130 14.84 6.21 -4.89
N THR A 131 15.82 6.83 -5.57
CA THR A 131 17.02 7.43 -4.95
C THR A 131 16.87 8.93 -4.69
N GLU A 132 15.90 9.57 -5.34
CA GLU A 132 15.54 10.97 -5.17
C GLU A 132 14.05 11.07 -4.83
N GLN A 133 13.64 12.16 -4.18
CA GLN A 133 12.25 12.40 -3.76
C GLN A 133 11.70 11.30 -2.81
N ALA A 134 12.60 10.57 -2.16
CA ALA A 134 12.29 9.56 -1.17
C ALA A 134 13.32 9.58 -0.04
N ASN A 135 12.88 9.41 1.21
CA ASN A 135 13.75 9.43 2.38
C ASN A 135 14.00 8.06 3.00
N ALA A 136 13.26 7.04 2.60
CA ALA A 136 13.47 5.67 3.01
C ALA A 136 12.96 4.68 1.96
N MET A 137 13.53 3.45 1.97
CA MET A 137 13.06 2.33 1.18
C MET A 137 12.95 1.08 2.01
N PHE A 138 12.05 0.20 1.62
CA PHE A 138 11.86 -1.13 2.19
C PHE A 138 11.66 -2.14 1.08
N SER A 139 12.37 -3.27 1.14
CA SER A 139 12.12 -4.45 0.32
C SER A 139 11.30 -5.44 1.15
N CYS A 140 10.24 -5.98 0.56
CA CYS A 140 9.29 -6.83 1.26
C CYS A 140 9.04 -8.13 0.49
N LYS A 141 8.94 -9.23 1.25
CA LYS A 141 8.42 -10.52 0.79
C LYS A 141 7.03 -10.72 1.39
N VAL A 142 6.03 -10.92 0.55
CA VAL A 142 4.64 -11.13 0.97
C VAL A 142 4.54 -12.38 1.84
N THR A 143 3.95 -12.24 3.01
CA THR A 143 3.64 -13.33 3.94
C THR A 143 2.15 -13.61 4.00
N GLU A 144 1.32 -12.57 3.87
CA GLU A 144 -0.14 -12.65 3.94
C GLU A 144 -0.77 -11.76 2.88
N LYS A 145 -1.96 -12.14 2.42
CA LYS A 145 -2.82 -11.29 1.59
C LYS A 145 -4.28 -11.41 2.03
N LEU A 146 -5.00 -10.31 1.98
CA LEU A 146 -6.41 -10.24 2.34
C LEU A 146 -7.19 -9.45 1.29
N ASP A 147 -8.21 -10.08 0.73
CA ASP A 147 -9.17 -9.42 -0.18
C ASP A 147 -10.15 -8.58 0.64
N LEU A 148 -10.17 -7.27 0.37
CA LEU A 148 -11.05 -6.29 1.01
C LEU A 148 -12.16 -5.82 0.05
N GLY A 149 -12.38 -6.53 -1.05
CA GLY A 149 -13.33 -6.18 -2.11
C GLY A 149 -12.77 -5.15 -3.09
N SER A 150 -12.64 -3.90 -2.70
CA SER A 150 -12.10 -2.83 -3.56
C SER A 150 -10.58 -2.80 -3.63
N HIS A 151 -9.89 -3.37 -2.66
CA HIS A 151 -8.43 -3.41 -2.53
C HIS A 151 -7.97 -4.78 -2.07
N MET A 152 -6.76 -5.14 -2.46
CA MET A 152 -6.01 -6.25 -1.87
C MET A 152 -5.03 -5.67 -0.85
N MET A 153 -5.07 -6.14 0.38
CA MET A 153 -4.03 -5.88 1.38
C MET A 153 -2.96 -6.95 1.27
N PHE A 154 -1.71 -6.53 1.19
CA PHE A 154 -0.55 -7.39 1.31
C PHE A 154 0.17 -7.07 2.60
N VAL A 155 0.52 -8.08 3.38
CA VAL A 155 1.47 -7.99 4.49
C VAL A 155 2.78 -8.57 4.03
N GLY A 156 3.85 -7.79 4.09
CA GLY A 156 5.19 -8.20 3.68
C GLY A 156 6.17 -8.12 4.83
N GLU A 157 6.95 -9.19 5.02
CA GLU A 157 8.13 -9.17 5.88
C GLU A 157 9.24 -8.36 5.21
N VAL A 158 9.83 -7.42 5.96
CA VAL A 158 10.88 -6.56 5.45
C VAL A 158 12.21 -7.34 5.41
N THR A 159 12.77 -7.48 4.22
CA THR A 159 14.04 -8.17 3.98
C THR A 159 15.23 -7.22 3.83
N GLU A 160 14.97 -5.96 3.48
CA GLU A 160 15.94 -4.88 3.40
C GLU A 160 15.25 -3.55 3.70
N ALA A 161 15.94 -2.66 4.44
CA ALA A 161 15.47 -1.29 4.67
C ALA A 161 16.65 -0.33 4.69
N LYS A 162 16.45 0.87 4.13
CA LYS A 162 17.45 1.95 4.11
C LYS A 162 16.80 3.29 4.41
N VAL A 163 17.46 4.11 5.21
CA VAL A 163 17.21 5.55 5.27
C VAL A 163 18.02 6.20 4.16
N LEU A 164 17.38 6.96 3.28
CA LEU A 164 17.99 7.57 2.10
C LEU A 164 18.26 9.06 2.30
N GLY A 165 17.54 9.71 3.19
CA GLY A 165 17.66 11.14 3.43
C GLY A 165 17.00 11.58 4.73
N LYS A 166 17.08 12.90 5.01
CA LYS A 166 16.50 13.53 6.21
C LYS A 166 15.27 14.38 5.87
N ASP A 167 14.91 14.45 4.59
CA ASP A 167 13.79 15.24 4.12
C ASP A 167 12.48 14.71 4.71
N LYS A 168 11.52 15.59 4.90
CA LYS A 168 10.26 15.26 5.53
C LYS A 168 9.42 14.37 4.63
N SER A 169 8.88 13.28 5.19
CA SER A 169 7.98 12.38 4.48
C SER A 169 6.71 13.10 4.05
N CYS A 170 6.28 12.89 2.81
CA CYS A 170 5.06 13.45 2.25
C CYS A 170 3.83 12.80 2.88
N SER A 171 2.96 13.60 3.47
CA SER A 171 1.61 13.15 3.82
C SER A 171 0.67 13.23 2.61
N TYR A 172 -0.38 12.40 2.59
CA TYR A 172 -1.40 12.49 1.55
C TYR A 172 -2.12 13.85 1.55
N ASP A 173 -2.27 14.47 2.73
CA ASP A 173 -2.82 15.82 2.86
C ASP A 173 -1.91 16.86 2.21
N HIS A 174 -0.59 16.80 2.46
CA HIS A 174 0.38 17.66 1.79
C HIS A 174 0.30 17.51 0.26
N TYR A 175 0.25 16.28 -0.24
CA TYR A 175 0.09 16.01 -1.67
C TYR A 175 -1.18 16.66 -2.24
N GLN A 176 -2.32 16.49 -1.58
CA GLN A 176 -3.60 17.03 -2.07
C GLN A 176 -3.64 18.57 -2.10
N ASN A 177 -2.98 19.22 -1.14
CA ASN A 177 -3.05 20.68 -0.98
C ASN A 177 -1.93 21.42 -1.71
N ASN A 178 -0.74 20.83 -1.86
CA ASN A 178 0.44 21.54 -2.33
C ASN A 178 1.01 20.99 -3.66
N ILE A 179 0.87 19.70 -3.93
CA ILE A 179 1.53 19.07 -5.09
C ILE A 179 0.54 18.82 -6.23
N LYS A 180 -0.64 18.29 -5.90
CA LYS A 180 -1.65 17.93 -6.88
C LYS A 180 -2.14 19.18 -7.61
N LYS A 181 -1.89 19.26 -8.93
CA LYS A 181 -2.44 20.32 -9.77
C LYS A 181 -3.97 20.21 -9.78
N LYS A 182 -4.65 21.30 -9.42
CA LYS A 182 -6.09 21.44 -9.63
C LYS A 182 -6.31 21.66 -11.11
N PHE A 183 -6.98 20.75 -11.77
CA PHE A 183 -7.47 20.90 -13.13
C PHE A 183 -8.86 21.51 -13.08
#